data_3b0eaaa0f7a8a21013e6e967254f5b3d
#
_entry.id   3b0eaaa0f7a8a21013e6e967254f5b3d
#
_cell.length_a   1.000
_cell.length_b   1.000
_cell.length_c   1.000
_cell.angle_alpha   90.00
_cell.angle_beta   90.00
_cell.angle_gamma   90.00
#
_symmetry.space_group_name_H-M   'P 1'
#
loop_
_entity.id
_entity.type
_entity.pdbx_description
1 polymer ?
#
loop_
_entity_poly.entity_id
_entity_poly.type
_entity_poly.pdbx_seq_one_letter_code
_entity_poly.pdbx_strand_id
1 'polypeptide(L)'
;MRFRWPTVVLAVSIGLTCVGIIEATRAVRSQRRIAQGVVQDYSRVASWSYTQHLTDRMSSALREILGAVNHGDNLHTSPRIPEARELAHYLPWNPRCACHRPANGPSPAIFFGYTLGSDTLGLGVNTHPQPEEGWEVDRPMPLDVANRIVDYTPSDRSWVNDTLTRQIRHGRGNDRFNFVAGEHGGVPRYLAYTLMPTTRGDTIVYGAEYTKDAVTQALADVLYSRDLLPVPFTRGRPVREVLQLQVRDARGATLFEPSPVSSWHLDASDTLPASLGAMVIRAQVPSAIADDLVIGGLPRSRLPFLLALLAISGALAIVAVGQIRRDVELARLRGDFVSSVSHDLRTPLAQMRLYLETLRLGRF
;
A
#
# COMPACT_ATOMS: atom_id res chain seq x y z
N MET A 1 -59.18 12.80 -31.09
CA MET A 1 -57.98 12.60 -30.24
C MET A 1 -56.74 12.97 -31.05
N ARG A 2 -56.21 14.20 -30.95
CA ARG A 2 -54.93 14.58 -31.60
C ARG A 2 -53.81 14.00 -30.74
N PHE A 3 -53.16 12.99 -31.28
CA PHE A 3 -52.04 12.28 -30.65
C PHE A 3 -50.99 13.29 -30.20
N ARG A 4 -50.65 13.32 -28.88
CA ARG A 4 -49.69 14.24 -28.26
C ARG A 4 -48.25 13.78 -28.55
N TRP A 5 -47.96 13.61 -29.84
CA TRP A 5 -46.67 13.16 -30.37
C TRP A 5 -45.46 13.90 -29.74
N PRO A 6 -45.48 15.25 -29.60
CA PRO A 6 -44.34 15.95 -29.03
C PRO A 6 -44.07 15.61 -27.58
N THR A 7 -45.12 15.36 -26.78
CA THR A 7 -44.95 15.00 -25.35
C THR A 7 -44.40 13.59 -25.21
N VAL A 8 -44.73 12.68 -26.10
CA VAL A 8 -44.18 11.31 -26.10
C VAL A 8 -42.72 11.33 -26.51
N VAL A 9 -42.35 12.07 -27.56
CA VAL A 9 -40.95 12.22 -28.00
C VAL A 9 -40.10 12.81 -26.88
N LEU A 10 -40.62 13.82 -26.16
CA LEU A 10 -39.93 14.46 -25.06
C LEU A 10 -39.72 13.47 -23.87
N ALA A 11 -40.74 12.72 -23.50
CA ALA A 11 -40.64 11.71 -22.43
C ALA A 11 -39.62 10.62 -22.77
N VAL A 12 -39.62 10.14 -24.00
CA VAL A 12 -38.66 9.15 -24.49
C VAL A 12 -37.24 9.72 -24.49
N SER A 13 -37.05 10.99 -24.93
CA SER A 13 -35.72 11.64 -24.88
C SER A 13 -35.17 11.77 -23.46
N ILE A 14 -36.00 12.18 -22.49
CA ILE A 14 -35.59 12.23 -21.07
C ILE A 14 -35.28 10.83 -20.55
N GLY A 15 -36.11 9.84 -20.86
CA GLY A 15 -35.88 8.45 -20.48
C GLY A 15 -34.55 7.91 -21.01
N LEU A 16 -34.24 8.14 -22.27
CA LEU A 16 -32.95 7.75 -22.88
C LEU A 16 -31.76 8.46 -22.24
N THR A 17 -31.90 9.75 -21.91
CA THR A 17 -30.86 10.50 -21.21
C THR A 17 -30.60 9.93 -19.81
N CYS A 18 -31.64 9.60 -19.06
CA CYS A 18 -31.53 8.98 -17.75
C CYS A 18 -30.85 7.60 -17.81
N VAL A 19 -31.23 6.76 -18.78
CA VAL A 19 -30.59 5.45 -19.02
C VAL A 19 -29.10 5.65 -19.38
N GLY A 20 -28.79 6.59 -20.27
CA GLY A 20 -27.40 6.90 -20.63
C GLY A 20 -26.55 7.34 -19.45
N ILE A 21 -27.11 8.15 -18.52
CA ILE A 21 -26.41 8.56 -17.31
C ILE A 21 -26.16 7.36 -16.37
N ILE A 22 -27.17 6.49 -16.20
CA ILE A 22 -27.03 5.29 -15.37
C ILE A 22 -25.94 4.37 -15.93
N GLU A 23 -25.95 4.10 -17.22
CA GLU A 23 -24.93 3.27 -17.87
C GLU A 23 -23.54 3.90 -17.81
N ALA A 24 -23.42 5.20 -18.03
CA ALA A 24 -22.16 5.92 -17.92
C ALA A 24 -21.59 5.87 -16.48
N THR A 25 -22.44 6.01 -15.45
CA THR A 25 -22.01 5.91 -14.06
C THR A 25 -21.61 4.49 -13.68
N ARG A 26 -22.30 3.47 -14.20
CA ARG A 26 -21.91 2.06 -14.02
C ARG A 26 -20.57 1.76 -14.67
N ALA A 27 -20.36 2.22 -15.90
CA ALA A 27 -19.10 2.04 -16.61
C ALA A 27 -17.92 2.68 -15.89
N VAL A 28 -18.07 3.93 -15.40
CA VAL A 28 -17.04 4.62 -14.60
C VAL A 28 -16.72 3.87 -13.31
N ARG A 29 -17.74 3.38 -12.60
CA ARG A 29 -17.54 2.58 -11.37
C ARG A 29 -16.81 1.26 -11.67
N SER A 30 -17.17 0.60 -12.74
CA SER A 30 -16.50 -0.64 -13.17
C SER A 30 -15.04 -0.40 -13.52
N GLN A 31 -14.75 0.60 -14.33
CA GLN A 31 -13.36 0.97 -14.67
C GLN A 31 -12.54 1.34 -13.43
N ARG A 32 -13.13 2.10 -12.50
CA ARG A 32 -12.45 2.46 -11.25
C ARG A 32 -12.10 1.24 -10.41
N ARG A 33 -12.99 0.25 -10.30
CA ARG A 33 -12.69 -1.00 -9.59
C ARG A 33 -11.55 -1.78 -10.23
N ILE A 34 -11.56 -1.89 -11.57
CA ILE A 34 -10.48 -2.56 -12.31
C ILE A 34 -9.15 -1.83 -12.08
N ALA A 35 -9.14 -0.50 -12.19
CA ALA A 35 -7.95 0.31 -11.94
C ALA A 35 -7.41 0.15 -10.49
N GLN A 36 -8.31 0.14 -9.50
CA GLN A 36 -7.94 -0.13 -8.10
C GLN A 36 -7.38 -1.53 -7.92
N GLY A 37 -7.96 -2.53 -8.59
CA GLY A 37 -7.44 -3.90 -8.58
C GLY A 37 -6.01 -3.97 -9.12
N VAL A 38 -5.72 -3.30 -10.23
CA VAL A 38 -4.37 -3.23 -10.81
C VAL A 38 -3.38 -2.59 -9.84
N VAL A 39 -3.74 -1.47 -9.20
CA VAL A 39 -2.86 -0.81 -8.21
C VAL A 39 -2.60 -1.72 -7.02
N GLN A 40 -3.62 -2.43 -6.54
CA GLN A 40 -3.48 -3.37 -5.44
C GLN A 40 -2.59 -4.57 -5.82
N ASP A 41 -2.69 -5.06 -7.05
CA ASP A 41 -1.82 -6.14 -7.54
C ASP A 41 -0.36 -5.67 -7.63
N TYR A 42 -0.09 -4.42 -8.00
CA TYR A 42 1.26 -3.85 -7.93
C TYR A 42 1.77 -3.78 -6.49
N SER A 43 0.95 -3.36 -5.55
CA SER A 43 1.32 -3.35 -4.13
C SER A 43 1.65 -4.77 -3.63
N ARG A 44 0.89 -5.79 -4.09
CA ARG A 44 1.13 -7.20 -3.76
C ARG A 44 2.43 -7.71 -4.35
N VAL A 45 2.68 -7.45 -5.63
CA VAL A 45 3.94 -7.83 -6.28
C VAL A 45 5.13 -7.16 -5.60
N ALA A 46 4.99 -5.87 -5.25
CA ALA A 46 6.03 -5.14 -4.56
C ALA A 46 6.31 -5.70 -3.16
N SER A 47 5.27 -5.94 -2.34
CA SER A 47 5.45 -6.51 -1.00
C SER A 47 6.10 -7.89 -1.06
N TRP A 48 5.66 -8.75 -1.97
CA TRP A 48 6.26 -10.06 -2.19
C TRP A 48 7.71 -9.97 -2.66
N SER A 49 8.01 -9.14 -3.67
CA SER A 49 9.36 -8.97 -4.18
C SER A 49 10.32 -8.46 -3.10
N TYR A 50 9.88 -7.49 -2.30
CA TYR A 50 10.66 -6.97 -1.20
C TYR A 50 10.90 -8.05 -0.12
N THR A 51 9.88 -8.82 0.21
CA THR A 51 9.97 -9.95 1.16
C THR A 51 11.00 -10.97 0.68
N GLN A 52 10.98 -11.37 -0.59
CA GLN A 52 11.96 -12.31 -1.14
C GLN A 52 13.38 -11.76 -1.08
N HIS A 53 13.58 -10.52 -1.53
CA HIS A 53 14.90 -9.88 -1.49
C HIS A 53 15.43 -9.71 -0.08
N LEU A 54 14.57 -9.33 0.86
CA LEU A 54 14.95 -9.19 2.25
C LEU A 54 15.27 -10.55 2.88
N THR A 55 14.50 -11.59 2.57
CA THR A 55 14.75 -12.96 2.99
C THR A 55 16.14 -13.44 2.52
N ASP A 56 16.44 -13.27 1.24
CA ASP A 56 17.72 -13.65 0.65
C ASP A 56 18.89 -12.88 1.27
N ARG A 57 18.70 -11.56 1.44
CA ARG A 57 19.72 -10.68 1.99
C ARG A 57 20.02 -10.99 3.46
N MET A 58 18.97 -11.12 4.26
CA MET A 58 19.11 -11.50 5.68
C MET A 58 19.74 -12.90 5.81
N SER A 59 19.27 -13.88 5.06
CA SER A 59 19.84 -15.23 5.08
C SER A 59 21.31 -15.23 4.68
N SER A 60 21.69 -14.43 3.69
CA SER A 60 23.09 -14.25 3.27
C SER A 60 23.94 -13.59 4.36
N ALA A 61 23.44 -12.52 4.97
CA ALA A 61 24.13 -11.81 6.04
C ALA A 61 24.31 -12.72 7.28
N LEU A 62 23.26 -13.42 7.69
CA LEU A 62 23.32 -14.36 8.81
C LEU A 62 24.32 -15.51 8.54
N ARG A 63 24.36 -16.02 7.31
CA ARG A 63 25.33 -17.04 6.91
C ARG A 63 26.77 -16.52 6.98
N GLU A 64 26.99 -15.30 6.58
CA GLU A 64 28.31 -14.66 6.61
C GLU A 64 28.78 -14.47 8.06
N ILE A 65 27.89 -14.03 8.95
CA ILE A 65 28.23 -13.69 10.34
C ILE A 65 28.33 -14.93 11.24
N LEU A 66 27.41 -15.88 11.09
CA LEU A 66 27.30 -17.05 11.95
C LEU A 66 27.74 -18.35 11.27
N GLY A 67 27.97 -18.31 9.96
CA GLY A 67 28.37 -19.49 9.19
C GLY A 67 29.74 -20.02 9.59
N ALA A 68 30.66 -19.15 10.02
CA ALA A 68 31.97 -19.54 10.48
C ALA A 68 31.93 -20.46 11.72
N VAL A 69 30.94 -20.28 12.59
CA VAL A 69 30.70 -21.14 13.76
C VAL A 69 29.80 -22.33 13.46
N ASN A 70 28.96 -22.25 12.42
CA ASN A 70 28.03 -23.34 12.07
C ASN A 70 28.29 -23.82 10.63
N HIS A 71 29.44 -24.44 10.39
CA HIS A 71 29.81 -25.01 9.10
C HIS A 71 29.21 -26.40 8.85
N GLY A 72 28.27 -26.86 9.65
CA GLY A 72 27.50 -28.09 9.42
C GLY A 72 28.28 -29.37 9.67
N ASP A 73 29.31 -29.64 8.91
CA ASP A 73 30.01 -30.93 8.96
C ASP A 73 31.35 -30.90 9.76
N ASN A 74 31.95 -29.73 9.99
CA ASN A 74 33.30 -29.67 10.54
C ASN A 74 33.37 -29.42 12.07
N LEU A 75 32.24 -29.10 12.72
CA LEU A 75 32.21 -28.82 14.17
C LEU A 75 32.26 -30.07 15.04
N HIS A 76 31.94 -31.22 14.49
CA HIS A 76 32.14 -32.48 15.19
C HIS A 76 33.64 -32.86 15.39
N THR A 77 34.52 -32.16 14.70
CA THR A 77 35.97 -32.44 14.72
C THR A 77 36.81 -31.34 15.40
N SER A 78 36.26 -30.17 15.69
CA SER A 78 37.00 -29.10 16.37
C SER A 78 37.05 -29.35 17.87
N PRO A 79 38.23 -29.53 18.50
CA PRO A 79 38.38 -29.78 19.92
C PRO A 79 38.10 -28.51 20.76
N ARG A 80 37.99 -27.35 20.14
CA ARG A 80 37.83 -26.06 20.81
C ARG A 80 36.55 -25.36 20.36
N ILE A 81 35.68 -25.09 21.32
CA ILE A 81 34.49 -24.26 21.16
C ILE A 81 34.97 -22.79 21.15
N PRO A 82 34.72 -22.00 20.08
CA PRO A 82 35.15 -20.62 20.05
C PRO A 82 34.44 -19.78 21.11
N GLU A 83 35.17 -18.87 21.73
CA GLU A 83 34.57 -17.90 22.61
C GLU A 83 33.84 -16.80 21.84
N ALA A 84 32.82 -16.17 22.46
CA ALA A 84 32.03 -15.12 21.80
C ALA A 84 32.92 -13.95 21.29
N ARG A 85 33.99 -13.63 22.02
CA ARG A 85 34.96 -12.58 21.62
C ARG A 85 35.74 -12.90 20.36
N GLU A 86 35.86 -14.20 20.00
CA GLU A 86 36.60 -14.64 18.82
C GLU A 86 35.72 -14.58 17.56
N LEU A 87 34.38 -14.48 17.70
CA LEU A 87 33.44 -14.51 16.56
C LEU A 87 33.68 -13.34 15.58
N ALA A 88 34.09 -12.18 16.08
CA ALA A 88 34.41 -11.03 15.23
C ALA A 88 35.56 -11.33 14.25
N HIS A 89 36.52 -12.16 14.65
CA HIS A 89 37.68 -12.51 13.81
C HIS A 89 37.32 -13.47 12.67
N TYR A 90 36.19 -14.11 12.71
CA TYR A 90 35.70 -14.97 11.61
C TYR A 90 35.02 -14.19 10.49
N LEU A 91 34.73 -12.89 10.72
CA LEU A 91 34.18 -12.03 9.66
C LEU A 91 35.26 -11.78 8.59
N PRO A 92 34.84 -11.55 7.34
CA PRO A 92 35.75 -11.20 6.27
C PRO A 92 36.60 -9.97 6.62
N TRP A 93 37.91 -10.06 6.29
CA TRP A 93 38.83 -8.93 6.43
C TRP A 93 38.53 -7.86 5.39
N ASN A 94 38.30 -6.64 5.82
CA ASN A 94 38.12 -5.49 4.96
C ASN A 94 39.38 -4.61 4.98
N PRO A 95 40.13 -4.56 3.89
CA PRO A 95 41.39 -3.78 3.84
C PRO A 95 41.19 -2.26 3.95
N ARG A 96 39.95 -1.78 3.63
CA ARG A 96 39.68 -0.33 3.70
C ARG A 96 39.63 0.22 5.12
N CYS A 97 39.14 -0.55 6.07
CA CYS A 97 39.07 -0.18 7.48
C CYS A 97 40.11 -0.93 8.33
N ALA A 98 40.92 -1.80 7.74
CA ALA A 98 41.82 -2.71 8.47
C ALA A 98 41.06 -3.47 9.59
N CYS A 99 39.85 -3.92 9.32
CA CYS A 99 38.95 -4.50 10.29
C CYS A 99 38.22 -5.72 9.74
N HIS A 100 37.67 -6.55 10.62
CA HIS A 100 36.79 -7.63 10.26
C HIS A 100 35.34 -7.16 10.27
N ARG A 101 34.67 -7.17 9.12
CA ARG A 101 33.26 -6.76 8.99
C ARG A 101 32.54 -7.57 7.92
N PRO A 102 31.21 -7.71 8.00
CA PRO A 102 30.44 -8.35 6.94
C PRO A 102 30.59 -7.60 5.61
N ALA A 103 30.75 -8.35 4.53
CA ALA A 103 30.73 -7.79 3.17
C ALA A 103 29.32 -7.36 2.77
N ASN A 104 28.31 -8.12 3.27
CA ASN A 104 26.89 -7.94 2.95
C ASN A 104 26.05 -7.85 4.23
N GLY A 105 25.53 -6.68 4.51
CA GLY A 105 24.64 -6.48 5.65
C GLY A 105 25.24 -5.66 6.79
N PRO A 106 24.43 -5.44 7.84
CA PRO A 106 24.85 -4.63 8.97
C PRO A 106 25.93 -5.32 9.81
N SER A 107 26.83 -4.53 10.36
CA SER A 107 27.80 -5.01 11.32
C SER A 107 27.13 -5.19 12.67
N PRO A 108 27.27 -6.35 13.35
CA PRO A 108 26.74 -6.53 14.70
C PRO A 108 27.50 -5.68 15.71
N ALA A 109 26.79 -5.23 16.74
CA ALA A 109 27.41 -4.48 17.84
C ALA A 109 28.09 -5.41 18.84
N ILE A 110 27.48 -6.55 19.12
CA ILE A 110 27.90 -7.51 20.14
C ILE A 110 27.76 -8.92 19.59
N PHE A 111 28.73 -9.78 19.91
CA PHE A 111 28.59 -11.23 19.78
C PHE A 111 28.31 -11.85 21.15
N PHE A 112 27.52 -12.89 21.17
CA PHE A 112 27.28 -13.65 22.37
C PHE A 112 27.34 -15.16 22.12
N GLY A 113 27.61 -15.91 23.19
CA GLY A 113 27.60 -17.36 23.16
C GLY A 113 27.32 -17.94 24.56
N TYR A 114 26.48 -18.94 24.64
CA TYR A 114 26.19 -19.66 25.88
C TYR A 114 25.71 -21.08 25.61
N THR A 115 25.86 -21.95 26.59
CA THR A 115 25.25 -23.28 26.55
C THR A 115 23.79 -23.19 26.98
N LEU A 116 22.88 -23.76 26.18
CA LEU A 116 21.45 -23.74 26.45
C LEU A 116 21.17 -24.38 27.83
N GLY A 117 20.47 -23.62 28.69
CA GLY A 117 20.23 -24.02 30.07
C GLY A 117 21.31 -23.59 31.07
N SER A 118 22.37 -22.93 30.62
CA SER A 118 23.38 -22.32 31.48
C SER A 118 23.06 -20.86 31.75
N ASP A 119 23.40 -20.36 32.94
CA ASP A 119 23.26 -18.95 33.32
C ASP A 119 24.45 -18.08 32.87
N THR A 120 25.47 -18.70 32.26
CA THR A 120 26.68 -18.00 31.83
C THR A 120 26.61 -17.62 30.37
N LEU A 121 26.42 -16.33 30.12
CA LEU A 121 26.49 -15.72 28.77
C LEU A 121 27.87 -15.13 28.51
N GLY A 122 28.61 -15.70 27.58
CA GLY A 122 29.86 -15.11 27.08
C GLY A 122 29.55 -13.97 26.09
N LEU A 123 30.27 -12.87 26.23
CA LEU A 123 30.11 -11.67 25.38
C LEU A 123 31.41 -11.33 24.67
N GLY A 124 31.28 -10.89 23.41
CA GLY A 124 32.36 -10.30 22.63
C GLY A 124 31.87 -9.02 21.97
N VAL A 125 32.55 -7.92 22.24
CA VAL A 125 32.23 -6.63 21.62
C VAL A 125 32.84 -6.58 20.23
N ASN A 126 32.06 -6.12 19.26
CA ASN A 126 32.60 -5.78 17.95
C ASN A 126 33.22 -4.38 18.03
N THR A 127 34.54 -4.30 17.93
CA THR A 127 35.28 -3.04 18.00
C THR A 127 35.14 -2.18 16.75
N HIS A 128 34.46 -2.70 15.72
CA HIS A 128 34.23 -1.99 14.45
C HIS A 128 32.75 -2.11 14.04
N PRO A 129 31.81 -1.59 14.85
CA PRO A 129 30.44 -1.44 14.40
C PRO A 129 30.39 -0.45 13.21
N GLN A 130 29.24 -0.36 12.55
CA GLN A 130 29.09 0.61 11.46
C GLN A 130 29.47 2.02 11.96
N PRO A 131 30.28 2.79 11.19
CA PRO A 131 30.60 4.15 11.55
C PRO A 131 29.29 4.96 11.62
N GLU A 132 29.07 5.67 12.72
CA GLU A 132 28.09 6.74 12.76
C GLU A 132 28.45 7.79 11.70
N GLU A 133 27.46 8.52 11.15
CA GLU A 133 27.71 9.60 10.19
C GLU A 133 28.76 10.57 10.76
N GLY A 134 29.88 10.67 10.09
CA GLY A 134 31.02 11.56 10.51
C GLY A 134 32.25 10.86 11.03
N TRP A 135 32.28 9.53 11.14
CA TRP A 135 33.51 8.80 11.47
C TRP A 135 34.36 8.62 10.22
N GLU A 136 35.60 9.09 10.27
CA GLU A 136 36.60 8.72 9.27
C GLU A 136 36.80 7.21 9.30
N VAL A 137 36.59 6.58 8.15
CA VAL A 137 36.59 5.11 7.93
C VAL A 137 37.91 4.45 8.39
N ASP A 138 38.96 5.20 8.62
CA ASP A 138 40.33 4.71 8.87
C ASP A 138 40.71 4.69 10.36
N ARG A 139 39.84 5.07 11.29
CA ARG A 139 40.18 5.03 12.72
C ARG A 139 39.38 3.92 13.46
N PRO A 140 40.08 3.06 14.20
CA PRO A 140 39.39 2.13 15.10
C PRO A 140 38.59 2.91 16.15
N MET A 141 37.42 2.43 16.48
CA MET A 141 36.56 3.02 17.52
C MET A 141 37.38 3.06 18.84
N PRO A 142 37.42 4.19 19.53
CA PRO A 142 38.06 4.27 20.85
C PRO A 142 37.40 3.26 21.79
N LEU A 143 38.22 2.58 22.60
CA LEU A 143 37.78 1.57 23.55
C LEU A 143 36.74 2.10 24.55
N ASP A 144 36.78 3.38 24.87
CA ASP A 144 35.79 4.02 25.77
C ASP A 144 34.41 4.18 25.11
N VAL A 145 34.38 4.37 23.78
CA VAL A 145 33.12 4.38 23.02
C VAL A 145 32.60 2.97 22.84
N ALA A 146 33.47 2.02 22.50
CA ALA A 146 33.12 0.61 22.44
C ALA A 146 32.58 0.10 23.79
N ASN A 147 33.18 0.51 24.90
CA ASN A 147 32.72 0.16 26.26
C ASN A 147 31.38 0.84 26.63
N ARG A 148 31.09 2.04 26.12
CA ARG A 148 29.80 2.71 26.32
C ARG A 148 28.65 2.06 25.56
N ILE A 149 28.93 1.42 24.43
CA ILE A 149 27.91 0.68 23.67
C ILE A 149 27.49 -0.60 24.40
N VAL A 150 28.27 -1.07 25.36
CA VAL A 150 28.12 -2.41 25.97
C VAL A 150 28.05 -2.37 27.51
N ASP A 151 27.18 -1.55 28.05
CA ASP A 151 26.73 -1.78 29.44
C ASP A 151 25.67 -2.91 29.44
N TYR A 152 26.17 -4.14 29.19
CA TYR A 152 25.34 -5.34 29.30
C TYR A 152 25.17 -5.65 30.76
N THR A 153 24.06 -5.20 31.30
CA THR A 153 23.71 -5.44 32.72
C THR A 153 23.36 -6.93 32.95
N PRO A 154 23.37 -7.41 34.15
CA PRO A 154 22.84 -8.75 34.45
C PRO A 154 21.41 -8.97 33.94
N SER A 155 20.58 -7.92 33.96
CA SER A 155 19.23 -7.93 33.40
C SER A 155 19.19 -8.16 31.88
N ASP A 156 20.12 -7.54 31.15
CA ASP A 156 20.24 -7.75 29.71
C ASP A 156 20.62 -9.18 29.34
N ARG A 157 21.56 -9.78 30.14
CA ARG A 157 21.99 -11.16 29.98
C ARG A 157 20.83 -12.13 30.20
N SER A 158 20.07 -11.94 31.28
CA SER A 158 18.88 -12.73 31.59
C SER A 158 17.85 -12.61 30.48
N TRP A 159 17.61 -11.39 29.98
CA TRP A 159 16.65 -11.15 28.93
C TRP A 159 17.01 -11.87 27.61
N VAL A 160 18.29 -11.84 27.18
CA VAL A 160 18.75 -12.57 26.00
C VAL A 160 18.54 -14.07 26.19
N ASN A 161 18.99 -14.63 27.29
CA ASN A 161 18.85 -16.04 27.60
C ASN A 161 17.37 -16.48 27.61
N ASP A 162 16.51 -15.76 28.29
CA ASP A 162 15.07 -16.04 28.40
C ASP A 162 14.37 -15.92 27.03
N THR A 163 14.74 -14.90 26.27
CA THR A 163 14.15 -14.66 24.96
C THR A 163 14.49 -15.78 23.98
N LEU A 164 15.76 -16.14 23.90
CA LEU A 164 16.21 -17.20 23.00
C LEU A 164 15.73 -18.58 23.46
N THR A 165 15.76 -18.88 24.77
CA THR A 165 15.24 -20.13 25.30
C THR A 165 13.76 -20.30 25.01
N ARG A 166 12.95 -19.23 25.13
CA ARG A 166 11.54 -19.28 24.73
C ARG A 166 11.36 -19.52 23.23
N GLN A 167 12.12 -18.86 22.38
CA GLN A 167 12.04 -19.07 20.93
C GLN A 167 12.38 -20.51 20.53
N ILE A 168 13.45 -21.05 21.10
CA ILE A 168 13.90 -22.42 20.82
C ILE A 168 12.86 -23.44 21.31
N ARG A 169 12.31 -23.28 22.52
CA ARG A 169 11.27 -24.18 23.06
C ARG A 169 9.96 -24.15 22.23
N HIS A 170 9.62 -23.05 21.61
CA HIS A 170 8.44 -22.93 20.76
C HIS A 170 8.68 -23.42 19.32
N GLY A 171 9.79 -24.08 19.03
CA GLY A 171 10.11 -24.63 17.72
C GLY A 171 10.44 -23.59 16.64
N ARG A 172 10.62 -22.35 17.03
CA ARG A 172 10.99 -21.25 16.10
C ARG A 172 12.49 -21.18 15.81
N GLY A 173 13.28 -22.08 16.37
CA GLY A 173 14.73 -22.15 16.23
C GLY A 173 15.22 -23.35 15.42
N ASN A 174 14.36 -23.97 14.61
CA ASN A 174 14.73 -25.18 13.83
C ASN A 174 15.53 -24.86 12.57
N ASP A 175 15.55 -23.60 12.13
CA ASP A 175 16.37 -23.20 11.01
C ASP A 175 17.83 -22.98 11.44
N ARG A 176 18.73 -23.17 10.49
CA ARG A 176 20.17 -23.03 10.75
C ARG A 176 20.54 -21.66 11.31
N PHE A 177 19.91 -20.60 10.81
CA PHE A 177 20.10 -19.23 11.25
C PHE A 177 18.75 -18.61 11.59
N ASN A 178 18.69 -17.89 12.69
CA ASN A 178 17.46 -17.30 13.19
C ASN A 178 17.68 -15.85 13.56
N PHE A 179 16.61 -15.05 13.44
CA PHE A 179 16.57 -13.65 13.82
C PHE A 179 15.33 -13.38 14.67
N VAL A 180 15.49 -12.60 15.72
CA VAL A 180 14.39 -12.22 16.60
C VAL A 180 14.48 -10.75 16.97
N ALA A 181 13.35 -10.04 16.83
CA ALA A 181 13.18 -8.69 17.35
C ALA A 181 12.53 -8.76 18.74
N GLY A 182 13.09 -8.05 19.69
CA GLY A 182 12.60 -7.96 21.05
C GLY A 182 12.66 -6.55 21.60
N GLU A 183 12.29 -6.39 22.87
CA GLU A 183 12.41 -5.13 23.60
C GLU A 183 12.78 -5.43 25.04
N HIS A 184 13.73 -4.67 25.55
CA HIS A 184 14.15 -4.74 26.94
C HIS A 184 14.35 -3.34 27.51
N GLY A 185 13.70 -3.05 28.63
CA GLY A 185 13.77 -1.71 29.24
C GLY A 185 13.28 -0.56 28.35
N GLY A 186 12.33 -0.81 27.42
CA GLY A 186 11.86 0.20 26.45
C GLY A 186 12.79 0.37 25.24
N VAL A 187 13.89 -0.40 25.17
CA VAL A 187 14.85 -0.34 24.05
C VAL A 187 14.63 -1.53 23.13
N PRO A 188 14.41 -1.31 21.82
CA PRO A 188 14.31 -2.39 20.86
C PRO A 188 15.67 -3.07 20.67
N ARG A 189 15.69 -4.39 20.68
CA ARG A 189 16.88 -5.22 20.50
C ARG A 189 16.66 -6.26 19.41
N TYR A 190 17.67 -6.51 18.62
CA TYR A 190 17.62 -7.39 17.46
C TYR A 190 18.73 -8.44 17.58
N LEU A 191 18.32 -9.69 17.71
CA LEU A 191 19.24 -10.81 17.92
C LEU A 191 19.21 -11.73 16.70
N ALA A 192 20.39 -12.02 16.18
CA ALA A 192 20.60 -13.13 15.24
C ALA A 192 21.27 -14.26 15.99
N TYR A 193 20.87 -15.52 15.74
CA TYR A 193 21.48 -16.65 16.45
C TYR A 193 21.47 -17.93 15.60
N THR A 194 22.36 -18.83 15.98
CA THR A 194 22.44 -20.21 15.45
C THR A 194 22.58 -21.18 16.60
N LEU A 195 22.09 -22.41 16.40
CA LEU A 195 22.18 -23.51 17.37
C LEU A 195 23.24 -24.50 16.92
N MET A 196 24.11 -24.85 17.83
CA MET A 196 25.17 -25.82 17.63
C MET A 196 25.02 -26.98 18.62
N PRO A 197 24.58 -28.16 18.17
CA PRO A 197 24.65 -29.34 19.01
C PRO A 197 26.11 -29.77 19.19
N THR A 198 26.50 -30.07 20.42
CA THR A 198 27.81 -30.59 20.74
C THR A 198 27.82 -32.12 20.74
N THR A 199 28.99 -32.72 20.65
CA THR A 199 29.17 -34.19 20.78
C THR A 199 28.77 -34.72 22.18
N ARG A 200 28.65 -33.85 23.18
CA ARG A 200 28.26 -34.19 24.54
C ARG A 200 26.73 -34.15 24.77
N GLY A 201 25.97 -33.78 23.73
CA GLY A 201 24.51 -33.64 23.81
C GLY A 201 24.02 -32.27 24.26
N ASP A 202 24.92 -31.34 24.60
CA ASP A 202 24.58 -29.96 24.92
C ASP A 202 24.36 -29.19 23.65
N THR A 203 23.56 -28.12 23.70
CA THR A 203 23.39 -27.19 22.61
C THR A 203 24.00 -25.84 22.97
N ILE A 204 24.92 -25.36 22.12
CA ILE A 204 25.49 -24.03 22.28
C ILE A 204 24.72 -23.08 21.35
N VAL A 205 24.35 -21.94 21.90
CA VAL A 205 23.74 -20.84 21.15
C VAL A 205 24.82 -19.80 20.89
N TYR A 206 25.10 -19.53 19.62
CA TYR A 206 25.92 -18.39 19.23
C TYR A 206 25.05 -17.35 18.54
N GLY A 207 25.33 -16.07 18.81
CA GLY A 207 24.57 -15.03 18.17
C GLY A 207 25.27 -13.69 18.13
N ALA A 208 24.56 -12.75 17.53
CA ALA A 208 24.95 -11.38 17.37
C ALA A 208 23.78 -10.45 17.64
N GLU A 209 24.03 -9.34 18.31
CA GLU A 209 23.06 -8.29 18.56
C GLU A 209 23.35 -7.08 17.64
N TYR A 210 22.25 -6.52 17.12
CA TYR A 210 22.28 -5.35 16.24
C TYR A 210 21.55 -4.19 16.90
N THR A 211 22.03 -2.99 16.62
CA THR A 211 21.35 -1.74 16.97
C THR A 211 20.15 -1.54 16.04
N LYS A 212 19.18 -0.74 16.46
CA LYS A 212 18.04 -0.35 15.63
C LYS A 212 18.50 0.31 14.33
N ASP A 213 19.49 1.19 14.40
CA ASP A 213 19.98 1.94 13.26
C ASP A 213 20.62 1.02 12.21
N ALA A 214 21.41 0.03 12.67
CA ALA A 214 22.00 -0.98 11.79
C ALA A 214 20.92 -1.80 11.04
N VAL A 215 19.86 -2.19 11.73
CA VAL A 215 18.73 -2.91 11.10
C VAL A 215 17.97 -1.99 10.14
N THR A 216 17.66 -0.76 10.56
CA THR A 216 16.94 0.22 9.72
C THR A 216 17.73 0.53 8.45
N GLN A 217 19.05 0.71 8.55
CA GLN A 217 19.93 0.95 7.40
C GLN A 217 19.94 -0.27 6.46
N ALA A 218 20.06 -1.48 6.99
CA ALA A 218 20.00 -2.70 6.17
C ALA A 218 18.69 -2.83 5.39
N LEU A 219 17.56 -2.45 6.01
CA LEU A 219 16.26 -2.39 5.35
C LEU A 219 16.24 -1.33 4.25
N ALA A 220 16.81 -0.15 4.50
CA ALA A 220 16.95 0.91 3.51
C ALA A 220 17.82 0.48 2.32
N ASP A 221 18.94 -0.18 2.58
CA ASP A 221 19.88 -0.66 1.55
C ASP A 221 19.19 -1.65 0.59
N VAL A 222 18.34 -2.52 1.10
CA VAL A 222 17.55 -3.43 0.26
C VAL A 222 16.58 -2.66 -0.63
N LEU A 223 15.90 -1.65 -0.09
CA LEU A 223 14.95 -0.82 -0.85
C LEU A 223 15.65 -0.02 -1.96
N TYR A 224 16.82 0.56 -1.66
CA TYR A 224 17.50 1.46 -2.60
C TYR A 224 18.47 0.76 -3.56
N SER A 225 18.92 -0.46 -3.24
CA SER A 225 19.88 -1.21 -4.05
C SER A 225 19.28 -1.94 -5.24
N ARG A 226 17.96 -2.13 -5.29
CA ARG A 226 17.28 -2.88 -6.35
C ARG A 226 15.96 -2.25 -6.74
N ASP A 227 15.63 -2.36 -8.02
CA ASP A 227 14.30 -2.04 -8.53
C ASP A 227 13.32 -3.13 -8.11
N LEU A 228 12.43 -2.81 -7.19
CA LEU A 228 11.40 -3.72 -6.70
C LEU A 228 10.29 -3.95 -7.73
N LEU A 229 10.11 -2.98 -8.62
CA LEU A 229 9.12 -3.04 -9.70
C LEU A 229 9.83 -3.02 -11.05
N PRO A 230 9.37 -3.79 -12.03
CA PRO A 230 9.88 -3.74 -13.39
C PRO A 230 9.79 -2.32 -13.97
N VAL A 231 10.79 -1.92 -14.76
CA VAL A 231 10.89 -0.58 -15.38
C VAL A 231 9.61 -0.09 -16.08
N PRO A 232 8.84 -0.95 -16.80
CA PRO A 232 7.57 -0.53 -17.39
C PRO A 232 6.55 0.01 -16.39
N PHE A 233 6.59 -0.46 -15.14
CA PHE A 233 5.68 -0.02 -14.07
C PHE A 233 6.12 1.30 -13.43
N THR A 234 7.43 1.50 -13.28
CA THR A 234 7.97 2.74 -12.70
C THR A 234 8.03 3.89 -13.70
N ARG A 235 7.97 3.58 -15.00
CA ARG A 235 8.19 4.55 -16.10
C ARG A 235 9.50 5.31 -15.95
N GLY A 236 10.53 4.64 -15.42
CA GLY A 236 11.85 5.22 -15.20
C GLY A 236 11.96 6.13 -13.97
N ARG A 237 10.91 6.22 -13.14
CA ARG A 237 10.99 6.89 -11.83
C ARG A 237 11.69 5.99 -10.83
N PRO A 238 12.46 6.54 -9.87
CA PRO A 238 13.03 5.75 -8.79
C PRO A 238 11.94 5.08 -7.95
N VAL A 239 12.17 3.84 -7.54
CA VAL A 239 11.20 3.04 -6.76
C VAL A 239 10.72 3.77 -5.49
N ARG A 240 11.61 4.50 -4.82
CA ARG A 240 11.28 5.29 -3.62
C ARG A 240 10.20 6.36 -3.83
N GLU A 241 10.00 6.81 -5.06
CA GLU A 241 8.97 7.79 -5.41
C GLU A 241 7.65 7.11 -5.76
N VAL A 242 7.72 5.88 -6.30
CA VAL A 242 6.56 5.14 -6.80
C VAL A 242 5.96 4.23 -5.73
N LEU A 243 6.75 3.82 -4.74
CA LEU A 243 6.37 2.84 -3.74
C LEU A 243 6.62 3.37 -2.33
N GLN A 244 5.62 3.24 -1.47
CA GLN A 244 5.74 3.43 -0.03
C GLN A 244 5.84 2.06 0.64
N LEU A 245 6.83 1.89 1.49
CA LEU A 245 7.09 0.67 2.24
C LEU A 245 7.08 0.94 3.73
N GLN A 246 6.54 -0.01 4.48
CA GLN A 246 6.63 -0.06 5.93
C GLN A 246 7.01 -1.48 6.34
N VAL A 247 7.98 -1.60 7.23
CA VAL A 247 8.35 -2.88 7.85
C VAL A 247 8.02 -2.81 9.33
N ARG A 248 7.29 -3.80 9.81
CA ARG A 248 6.93 -3.95 11.22
C ARG A 248 7.47 -5.27 11.77
N ASP A 249 7.81 -5.29 13.03
CA ASP A 249 8.14 -6.53 13.71
C ASP A 249 6.88 -7.38 13.99
N ALA A 250 7.07 -8.60 14.49
CA ALA A 250 5.98 -9.51 14.84
C ALA A 250 5.04 -8.96 15.94
N ARG A 251 5.44 -7.91 16.66
CA ARG A 251 4.65 -7.22 17.70
C ARG A 251 3.92 -6.00 17.15
N GLY A 252 4.17 -5.65 15.89
CA GLY A 252 3.57 -4.50 15.22
C GLY A 252 4.36 -3.19 15.36
N ALA A 253 5.53 -3.20 16.03
CA ALA A 253 6.38 -2.03 16.11
C ALA A 253 7.01 -1.71 14.75
N THR A 254 7.01 -0.45 14.36
CA THR A 254 7.59 0.01 13.09
C THR A 254 9.12 0.01 13.18
N LEU A 255 9.75 -0.80 12.32
CA LEU A 255 11.19 -0.91 12.16
C LEU A 255 11.71 0.05 11.10
N PHE A 256 10.95 0.20 10.02
CA PHE A 256 11.33 0.99 8.86
C PHE A 256 10.10 1.63 8.23
N GLU A 257 10.18 2.94 8.00
CA GLU A 257 9.18 3.73 7.28
C GLU A 257 9.86 5.00 6.75
N PRO A 258 10.34 5.03 5.50
CA PRO A 258 11.13 6.14 4.97
C PRO A 258 10.31 7.41 4.79
N SER A 259 9.00 7.29 4.64
CA SER A 259 8.09 8.43 4.52
C SER A 259 6.82 8.13 5.29
N PRO A 260 6.46 8.92 6.31
CA PRO A 260 5.24 8.71 7.07
C PRO A 260 4.03 8.81 6.15
N VAL A 261 3.18 7.80 6.19
CA VAL A 261 1.99 7.70 5.35
C VAL A 261 0.77 8.11 6.16
N SER A 262 0.09 9.16 5.73
CA SER A 262 -1.12 9.66 6.40
C SER A 262 -2.29 8.67 6.35
N SER A 263 -2.34 7.84 5.29
CA SER A 263 -3.37 6.81 5.13
C SER A 263 -2.89 5.70 4.20
N TRP A 264 -3.14 4.46 4.59
CA TRP A 264 -2.84 3.28 3.80
C TRP A 264 -4.10 2.84 3.05
N HIS A 265 -4.05 2.94 1.70
CA HIS A 265 -5.14 2.55 0.80
C HIS A 265 -4.59 1.69 -0.33
N LEU A 266 -5.30 0.63 -0.68
CA LEU A 266 -4.88 -0.32 -1.72
C LEU A 266 -3.49 -0.91 -1.46
N ASP A 267 -3.15 -1.08 -0.19
CA ASP A 267 -1.91 -1.70 0.23
C ASP A 267 -1.99 -3.23 0.15
N ALA A 268 -0.83 -3.82 0.16
CA ALA A 268 -0.66 -5.26 0.34
C ALA A 268 0.43 -5.51 1.37
N SER A 269 0.36 -6.64 2.04
CA SER A 269 1.35 -7.06 3.02
C SER A 269 1.79 -8.49 2.77
N ASP A 270 3.05 -8.73 3.08
CA ASP A 270 3.65 -10.05 3.08
C ASP A 270 4.49 -10.23 4.35
N THR A 271 4.81 -11.46 4.73
CA THR A 271 5.46 -11.75 6.00
C THR A 271 6.70 -12.60 5.78
N LEU A 272 7.82 -12.19 6.38
CA LEU A 272 9.04 -12.99 6.38
C LEU A 272 8.84 -14.31 7.12
N PRO A 273 9.66 -15.34 6.80
CA PRO A 273 9.69 -16.57 7.58
C PRO A 273 9.86 -16.32 9.08
N ALA A 274 9.30 -17.21 9.89
CA ALA A 274 9.38 -17.10 11.35
C ALA A 274 10.83 -17.13 11.85
N SER A 275 11.72 -17.84 11.17
CA SER A 275 13.17 -17.86 11.44
C SER A 275 13.83 -16.48 11.25
N LEU A 276 13.28 -15.63 10.40
CA LEU A 276 13.74 -14.26 10.17
C LEU A 276 12.91 -13.22 10.92
N GLY A 277 12.25 -13.61 12.01
CA GLY A 277 11.57 -12.72 12.94
C GLY A 277 10.11 -12.41 12.56
N ALA A 278 9.54 -13.10 11.58
CA ALA A 278 8.14 -12.91 11.13
C ALA A 278 7.77 -11.43 10.92
N MET A 279 8.70 -10.66 10.37
CA MET A 279 8.47 -9.24 10.08
C MET A 279 7.42 -9.10 8.98
N VAL A 280 6.49 -8.16 9.15
CA VAL A 280 5.44 -7.85 8.19
C VAL A 280 5.89 -6.67 7.33
N ILE A 281 5.91 -6.89 6.03
CA ILE A 281 6.24 -5.89 5.02
C ILE A 281 4.95 -5.43 4.38
N ARG A 282 4.68 -4.15 4.47
CA ARG A 282 3.52 -3.51 3.88
C ARG A 282 3.95 -2.56 2.78
N ALA A 283 3.34 -2.69 1.62
CA ALA A 283 3.64 -1.89 0.45
C ALA A 283 2.38 -1.25 -0.10
N GLN A 284 2.47 0.00 -0.55
CA GLN A 284 1.40 0.65 -1.32
C GLN A 284 1.97 1.57 -2.39
N VAL A 285 1.21 1.73 -3.46
CA VAL A 285 1.44 2.76 -4.47
C VAL A 285 0.66 4.01 -4.05
N PRO A 286 1.32 5.18 -3.91
CA PRO A 286 0.63 6.44 -3.59
C PRO A 286 -0.46 6.76 -4.61
N SER A 287 -1.61 7.25 -4.14
CA SER A 287 -2.75 7.57 -5.01
C SER A 287 -2.41 8.60 -6.10
N ALA A 288 -1.49 9.52 -5.80
CA ALA A 288 -1.01 10.51 -6.77
C ALA A 288 -0.31 9.89 -7.99
N ILE A 289 0.33 8.73 -7.79
CA ILE A 289 1.07 8.02 -8.84
C ILE A 289 0.20 6.91 -9.46
N ALA A 290 -0.77 6.41 -8.72
CA ALA A 290 -1.70 5.40 -9.21
C ALA A 290 -2.42 5.85 -10.50
N ASP A 291 -2.75 7.14 -10.61
CA ASP A 291 -3.34 7.72 -11.81
C ASP A 291 -2.43 7.61 -13.04
N ASP A 292 -1.12 7.73 -12.83
CA ASP A 292 -0.12 7.63 -13.90
C ASP A 292 0.18 6.18 -14.28
N LEU A 293 0.08 5.25 -13.32
CA LEU A 293 0.39 3.83 -13.54
C LEU A 293 -0.73 3.11 -14.31
N VAL A 294 -1.96 3.53 -14.16
CA VAL A 294 -3.09 2.95 -14.88
C VAL A 294 -3.11 3.50 -16.31
N ILE A 295 -3.03 2.61 -17.31
CA ILE A 295 -3.12 2.97 -18.73
C ILE A 295 -4.48 3.64 -18.96
N GLY A 296 -4.47 4.92 -19.29
CA GLY A 296 -5.67 5.75 -19.46
C GLY A 296 -6.07 6.55 -18.22
N GLY A 297 -5.31 6.47 -17.13
CA GLY A 297 -5.55 7.17 -15.86
C GLY A 297 -6.75 6.64 -15.08
N LEU A 298 -6.89 7.06 -13.82
CA LEU A 298 -8.12 6.81 -13.07
C LEU A 298 -9.26 7.65 -13.68
N PRO A 299 -10.42 7.04 -13.95
CA PRO A 299 -11.51 7.75 -14.60
C PRO A 299 -11.99 8.92 -13.72
N ARG A 300 -11.80 10.14 -14.23
CA ARG A 300 -12.33 11.34 -13.59
C ARG A 300 -13.85 11.30 -13.60
N SER A 301 -14.46 11.67 -12.49
CA SER A 301 -15.92 11.74 -12.39
C SER A 301 -16.46 12.79 -13.37
N ARG A 302 -17.15 12.33 -14.41
CA ARG A 302 -17.89 13.20 -15.32
C ARG A 302 -19.32 13.48 -14.84
N LEU A 303 -19.62 13.09 -13.60
CA LEU A 303 -20.93 13.23 -12.98
C LEU A 303 -21.46 14.67 -13.01
N PRO A 304 -20.67 15.74 -12.70
CA PRO A 304 -21.16 17.11 -12.79
C PRO A 304 -21.56 17.51 -14.21
N PHE A 305 -20.82 17.06 -15.22
CA PHE A 305 -21.16 17.30 -16.62
C PHE A 305 -22.45 16.59 -17.03
N LEU A 306 -22.64 15.34 -16.62
CA LEU A 306 -23.87 14.57 -16.89
C LEU A 306 -25.08 15.17 -16.18
N LEU A 307 -24.92 15.64 -14.95
CA LEU A 307 -25.98 16.35 -14.22
C LEU A 307 -26.34 17.68 -14.88
N ALA A 308 -25.36 18.44 -15.38
CA ALA A 308 -25.60 19.67 -16.13
C ALA A 308 -26.37 19.37 -17.42
N LEU A 309 -26.01 18.33 -18.15
CA LEU A 309 -26.73 17.91 -19.35
C LEU A 309 -28.18 17.51 -19.05
N LEU A 310 -28.42 16.80 -17.96
CA LEU A 310 -29.74 16.43 -17.51
C LEU A 310 -30.57 17.67 -17.13
N ALA A 311 -29.98 18.63 -16.41
CA ALA A 311 -30.65 19.87 -16.05
C ALA A 311 -31.03 20.70 -17.28
N ILE A 312 -30.14 20.81 -18.27
CA ILE A 312 -30.44 21.50 -19.53
C ILE A 312 -31.57 20.80 -20.28
N SER A 313 -31.52 19.46 -20.39
CA SER A 313 -32.57 18.69 -21.04
C SER A 313 -33.92 18.86 -20.34
N GLY A 314 -33.93 18.87 -18.99
CA GLY A 314 -35.13 19.12 -18.20
C GLY A 314 -35.69 20.54 -18.40
N ALA A 315 -34.84 21.56 -18.44
CA ALA A 315 -35.23 22.93 -18.69
C ALA A 315 -35.86 23.09 -20.10
N LEU A 316 -35.24 22.53 -21.12
CA LEU A 316 -35.77 22.50 -22.47
C LEU A 316 -37.13 21.80 -22.53
N ALA A 317 -37.30 20.72 -21.80
CA ALA A 317 -38.55 20.01 -21.68
C ALA A 317 -39.67 20.86 -21.11
N ILE A 318 -39.39 21.59 -20.04
CA ILE A 318 -40.34 22.50 -19.37
C ILE A 318 -40.77 23.61 -20.35
N VAL A 319 -39.82 24.23 -21.05
CA VAL A 319 -40.09 25.26 -22.05
C VAL A 319 -40.97 24.72 -23.19
N ALA A 320 -40.64 23.55 -23.72
CA ALA A 320 -41.43 22.89 -24.77
C ALA A 320 -42.86 22.60 -24.34
N VAL A 321 -43.05 22.08 -23.14
CA VAL A 321 -44.40 21.83 -22.58
C VAL A 321 -45.17 23.16 -22.41
N GLY A 322 -44.48 24.21 -21.94
CA GLY A 322 -45.08 25.54 -21.80
C GLY A 322 -45.53 26.13 -23.15
N GLN A 323 -44.74 26.00 -24.23
CA GLN A 323 -45.10 26.42 -25.55
C GLN A 323 -46.31 25.62 -26.11
N ILE A 324 -46.30 24.30 -25.97
CA ILE A 324 -47.44 23.46 -26.38
C ILE A 324 -48.74 23.86 -25.67
N ARG A 325 -48.68 24.15 -24.36
CA ARG A 325 -49.84 24.63 -23.62
C ARG A 325 -50.36 25.95 -24.13
N ARG A 326 -49.48 26.91 -24.40
CA ARG A 326 -49.86 28.21 -24.99
C ARG A 326 -50.49 28.05 -26.37
N ASP A 327 -49.93 27.21 -27.24
CA ASP A 327 -50.45 26.96 -28.57
C ASP A 327 -51.88 26.32 -28.53
N VAL A 328 -52.09 25.39 -27.60
CA VAL A 328 -53.41 24.77 -27.37
C VAL A 328 -54.42 25.82 -26.88
N GLU A 329 -54.01 26.70 -25.95
CA GLU A 329 -54.89 27.76 -25.41
C GLU A 329 -55.25 28.76 -26.51
N LEU A 330 -54.26 29.22 -27.31
CA LEU A 330 -54.50 30.09 -28.48
C LEU A 330 -55.42 29.44 -29.54
N ALA A 331 -55.22 28.15 -29.78
CA ALA A 331 -56.09 27.41 -30.73
C ALA A 331 -57.50 27.33 -30.18
N ARG A 332 -57.68 27.15 -28.87
CA ARG A 332 -59.01 27.15 -28.22
C ARG A 332 -59.70 28.50 -28.32
N LEU A 333 -58.98 29.55 -27.96
CA LEU A 333 -59.48 30.97 -28.09
C LEU A 333 -59.88 31.30 -29.54
N ARG A 334 -59.11 30.91 -30.52
CA ARG A 334 -59.46 31.04 -31.95
C ARG A 334 -60.70 30.25 -32.30
N GLY A 335 -60.84 29.03 -31.80
CA GLY A 335 -62.02 28.20 -31.99
C GLY A 335 -63.29 28.84 -31.40
N ASP A 336 -63.20 29.30 -30.19
CA ASP A 336 -64.27 29.97 -29.45
C ASP A 336 -64.70 31.29 -30.15
N PHE A 337 -63.69 32.08 -30.60
CA PHE A 337 -63.93 33.30 -31.41
C PHE A 337 -64.68 33.00 -32.72
N VAL A 338 -64.19 32.02 -33.53
CA VAL A 338 -64.82 31.64 -34.78
C VAL A 338 -66.27 31.17 -34.55
N SER A 339 -66.48 30.40 -33.46
CA SER A 339 -67.82 29.91 -33.08
C SER A 339 -68.74 31.04 -32.71
N SER A 340 -68.26 32.00 -31.87
CA SER A 340 -69.06 33.18 -31.48
C SER A 340 -69.44 34.05 -32.69
N VAL A 341 -68.42 34.38 -33.53
CA VAL A 341 -68.65 35.20 -34.74
C VAL A 341 -69.63 34.47 -35.68
N SER A 342 -69.48 33.15 -35.84
CA SER A 342 -70.41 32.39 -36.67
C SER A 342 -71.83 32.41 -36.13
N HIS A 343 -71.98 32.34 -34.82
CA HIS A 343 -73.30 32.43 -34.17
C HIS A 343 -73.90 33.83 -34.35
N ASP A 344 -73.11 34.88 -34.10
CA ASP A 344 -73.61 36.27 -34.19
C ASP A 344 -73.94 36.71 -35.62
N LEU A 345 -73.26 36.10 -36.64
CA LEU A 345 -73.61 36.34 -38.03
C LEU A 345 -74.85 35.55 -38.48
N ARG A 346 -75.11 34.38 -37.86
CA ARG A 346 -76.23 33.54 -38.24
C ARG A 346 -77.59 34.20 -37.96
N THR A 347 -77.67 34.96 -36.85
CA THR A 347 -78.87 35.65 -36.45
C THR A 347 -79.31 36.74 -37.47
N PRO A 348 -78.43 37.70 -37.87
CA PRO A 348 -78.84 38.71 -38.85
C PRO A 348 -79.03 38.10 -40.24
N LEU A 349 -78.28 37.08 -40.63
CA LEU A 349 -78.49 36.35 -41.85
C LEU A 349 -79.86 35.67 -41.90
N ALA A 350 -80.26 35.04 -40.81
CA ALA A 350 -81.60 34.44 -40.69
C ALA A 350 -82.70 35.49 -40.73
N GLN A 351 -82.49 36.65 -40.10
CA GLN A 351 -83.42 37.78 -40.17
C GLN A 351 -83.53 38.33 -41.57
N MET A 352 -82.41 38.56 -42.30
CA MET A 352 -82.44 38.99 -43.69
C MET A 352 -83.14 38.00 -44.59
N ARG A 353 -82.92 36.71 -44.40
CA ARG A 353 -83.61 35.63 -45.12
C ARG A 353 -85.12 35.68 -44.88
N LEU A 354 -85.48 35.86 -43.61
CA LEU A 354 -86.93 36.01 -43.29
C LEU A 354 -87.54 37.23 -43.96
N TYR A 355 -86.84 38.37 -43.90
CA TYR A 355 -87.32 39.59 -44.59
C TYR A 355 -87.42 39.39 -46.12
N LEU A 356 -86.46 38.73 -46.73
CA LEU A 356 -86.49 38.46 -48.17
C LEU A 356 -87.63 37.50 -48.55
N GLU A 357 -87.89 36.52 -47.70
CA GLU A 357 -88.97 35.53 -47.84
C GLU A 357 -90.33 36.16 -47.65
N THR A 358 -90.48 37.10 -46.68
CA THR A 358 -91.69 37.88 -46.45
C THR A 358 -91.93 38.83 -47.63
N LEU A 359 -90.94 39.47 -48.19
CA LEU A 359 -91.07 40.30 -49.42
C LEU A 359 -91.44 39.48 -50.65
N ARG A 360 -90.92 38.25 -50.77
CA ARG A 360 -91.27 37.36 -51.89
C ARG A 360 -92.67 36.82 -51.82
N LEU A 361 -93.26 36.74 -50.66
CA LEU A 361 -94.62 36.27 -50.43
C LEU A 361 -95.71 37.37 -50.59
N GLY A 362 -95.30 38.62 -50.83
CA GLY A 362 -96.20 39.76 -51.14
C GLY A 362 -97.18 40.06 -49.98
N ARG A 363 -96.85 39.72 -48.75
CA ARG A 363 -97.61 40.02 -47.56
C ARG A 363 -97.11 41.29 -46.88
N PHE A 364 -97.46 42.41 -47.37
CA PHE A 364 -97.51 43.67 -46.72
C PHE A 364 -98.91 44.25 -46.80
#